data_cd0ef3efb95902a9e6dae4d49dcd508c
#
_entry.id   cd0ef3efb95902a9e6dae4d49dcd508c
#
_cell.length_a   1.000
_cell.length_b   1.000
_cell.length_c   1.000
_cell.angle_alpha   90.00
_cell.angle_beta   90.00
_cell.angle_gamma   90.00
#
_symmetry.space_group_name_H-M   'P 1'
#
loop_
_entity.id
_entity.type
_entity.pdbx_description
1 polymer ?
#
loop_
_entity_poly.entity_id
_entity_poly.type
_entity_poly.pdbx_seq_one_letter_code
_entity_poly.pdbx_strand_id
1 'polypeptide(L)'
;PSQRVIPARDFISRVENTKTGRLIDCETLKKTIRTLDKVDGLHLSLNVSARSIGYAPWTDKLHTTIRKRPDLAKRMTIEISETSVMQLPEIASRFVNDLSGKGIRFLLDDFGAGMSSFQNLRDIGFSMIKIDGRYSANIATNQKNQAVVRSMVAMGRFMKMRMIATRVEQENDMRWLQKTGLDAFQGHLFGIPTLNPNWASGDHSAQPKQ
;
A
#
# COMPACT_ATOMS: atom_id res chain seq x y z
N PRO A 1 4.87 28.62 17.53
CA PRO A 1 4.96 27.97 16.22
C PRO A 1 3.63 27.31 15.93
N SER A 2 2.93 27.75 14.88
CA SER A 2 1.67 27.15 14.44
C SER A 2 1.93 25.69 14.09
N GLN A 3 1.28 24.74 14.74
CA GLN A 3 1.32 23.32 14.42
C GLN A 3 0.52 23.08 13.11
N ARG A 4 1.01 23.62 12.01
CA ARG A 4 0.40 23.39 10.70
C ARG A 4 0.74 21.97 10.25
N VAL A 5 -0.26 21.12 10.09
CA VAL A 5 -0.12 19.79 9.48
C VAL A 5 0.11 19.97 7.99
N ILE A 6 1.22 19.46 7.49
CA ILE A 6 1.52 19.43 6.05
C ILE A 6 1.18 18.04 5.54
N PRO A 7 0.20 17.89 4.60
CA PRO A 7 -0.11 16.60 4.01
C PRO A 7 1.10 15.98 3.30
N ALA A 8 1.27 14.65 3.40
CA ALA A 8 2.41 13.96 2.80
C ALA A 8 2.52 14.21 1.28
N ARG A 9 1.37 14.26 0.58
CA ARG A 9 1.32 14.56 -0.87
C ARG A 9 1.99 15.86 -1.27
N ASP A 10 2.11 16.83 -0.36
CA ASP A 10 2.65 18.16 -0.66
C ASP A 10 4.18 18.21 -0.60
N PHE A 11 4.83 17.19 0.01
CA PHE A 11 6.27 17.21 0.19
C PHE A 11 6.98 15.87 -0.06
N ILE A 12 6.28 14.72 0.00
CA ILE A 12 6.93 13.40 0.00
C ILE A 12 7.77 13.16 -1.26
N SER A 13 7.26 13.53 -2.43
CA SER A 13 7.97 13.37 -3.70
C SER A 13 9.31 14.12 -3.78
N ARG A 14 9.46 15.20 -2.99
CA ARG A 14 10.70 15.98 -2.93
C ARG A 14 11.74 15.38 -2.00
N VAL A 15 11.31 14.59 -1.02
CA VAL A 15 12.17 14.08 0.05
C VAL A 15 12.36 12.58 0.06
N GLU A 16 11.47 11.80 -0.57
CA GLU A 16 11.49 10.34 -0.54
C GLU A 16 12.85 9.74 -0.95
N ASN A 17 13.52 10.37 -1.91
CA ASN A 17 14.83 9.95 -2.40
C ASN A 17 16.01 10.53 -1.60
N THR A 18 15.77 11.20 -0.48
CA THR A 18 16.78 11.86 0.35
C THR A 18 16.97 11.15 1.70
N LYS A 19 17.92 11.64 2.51
CA LYS A 19 18.08 11.20 3.91
C LYS A 19 16.81 11.45 4.72
N THR A 20 16.12 12.55 4.48
CA THR A 20 14.86 12.90 5.17
C THR A 20 13.77 11.86 4.89
N GLY A 21 13.61 11.40 3.67
CA GLY A 21 12.66 10.33 3.33
C GLY A 21 12.92 9.06 4.12
N ARG A 22 14.19 8.61 4.21
CA ARG A 22 14.56 7.44 5.02
C ARG A 22 14.24 7.61 6.50
N LEU A 23 14.43 8.81 7.06
CA LEU A 23 14.05 9.09 8.44
C LEU A 23 12.54 9.06 8.64
N ILE A 24 11.78 9.58 7.69
CA ILE A 24 10.30 9.50 7.69
C ILE A 24 9.86 8.04 7.66
N ASP A 25 10.43 7.22 6.80
CA ASP A 25 10.11 5.78 6.72
C ASP A 25 10.44 5.06 8.04
N CYS A 26 11.56 5.41 8.69
CA CYS A 26 11.90 4.87 10.02
C CYS A 26 10.87 5.25 11.08
N GLU A 27 10.43 6.51 11.12
CA GLU A 27 9.43 6.95 12.09
C GLU A 27 8.04 6.35 11.79
N THR A 28 7.68 6.21 10.51
CA THR A 28 6.45 5.52 10.10
C THR A 28 6.44 4.08 10.57
N LEU A 29 7.54 3.33 10.37
CA LEU A 29 7.67 1.96 10.85
C LEU A 29 7.54 1.87 12.37
N LYS A 30 8.24 2.75 13.12
CA LYS A 30 8.14 2.79 14.59
C LYS A 30 6.71 3.08 15.06
N LYS A 31 6.03 4.03 14.42
CA LYS A 31 4.65 4.39 14.73
C LYS A 31 3.71 3.22 14.43
N THR A 32 3.88 2.57 13.28
CA THR A 32 3.10 1.37 12.90
C THR A 32 3.23 0.27 13.94
N ILE A 33 4.46 -0.07 14.34
CA ILE A 33 4.72 -1.10 15.36
C ILE A 33 4.04 -0.75 16.69
N ARG A 34 4.21 0.49 17.17
CA ARG A 34 3.58 0.95 18.42
C ARG A 34 2.06 0.92 18.35
N THR A 35 1.48 1.23 17.21
CA THR A 35 0.02 1.23 17.03
C THR A 35 -0.52 -0.20 17.02
N LEU A 36 0.11 -1.10 16.26
CA LEU A 36 -0.26 -2.51 16.22
C LEU A 36 -0.11 -3.21 17.59
N ASP A 37 0.86 -2.77 18.40
CA ASP A 37 1.07 -3.28 19.75
C ASP A 37 -0.04 -2.86 20.73
N LYS A 38 -0.66 -1.71 20.51
CA LYS A 38 -1.70 -1.15 21.36
C LYS A 38 -3.12 -1.56 20.96
N VAL A 39 -3.35 -1.85 19.68
CA VAL A 39 -4.69 -2.09 19.15
C VAL A 39 -4.74 -3.50 18.56
N ASP A 40 -5.44 -4.39 19.26
CA ASP A 40 -5.61 -5.77 18.81
C ASP A 40 -6.50 -5.86 17.59
N GLY A 41 -6.20 -6.83 16.71
CA GLY A 41 -6.98 -7.07 15.49
C GLY A 41 -6.75 -6.04 14.37
N LEU A 42 -6.11 -4.90 14.66
CA LEU A 42 -5.81 -3.89 13.65
C LEU A 42 -4.77 -4.40 12.64
N HIS A 43 -5.04 -4.16 11.36
CA HIS A 43 -4.08 -4.36 10.27
C HIS A 43 -3.68 -3.00 9.70
N LEU A 44 -2.40 -2.78 9.50
CA LEU A 44 -1.89 -1.51 8.96
C LEU A 44 -1.02 -1.75 7.73
N SER A 45 -1.22 -0.87 6.76
CA SER A 45 -0.31 -0.71 5.63
C SER A 45 0.63 0.47 5.87
N LEU A 46 1.88 0.34 5.46
CA LEU A 46 2.85 1.43 5.48
C LEU A 46 3.61 1.49 4.16
N ASN A 47 3.72 2.70 3.64
CA ASN A 47 4.55 2.96 2.46
C ASN A 47 6.03 2.92 2.82
N VAL A 48 6.85 2.40 1.91
CA VAL A 48 8.31 2.42 2.01
C VAL A 48 8.94 2.74 0.66
N SER A 49 9.94 3.60 0.66
CA SER A 49 10.73 3.87 -0.54
C SER A 49 11.76 2.77 -0.80
N ALA A 50 12.10 2.53 -2.07
CA ALA A 50 13.14 1.56 -2.44
C ALA A 50 14.49 1.85 -1.74
N ARG A 51 14.80 3.12 -1.47
CA ARG A 51 16.03 3.51 -0.76
C ARG A 51 16.02 3.18 0.72
N SER A 52 14.86 3.06 1.34
CA SER A 52 14.71 2.66 2.74
C SER A 52 14.84 1.15 2.91
N ILE A 53 14.50 0.36 1.89
CA ILE A 53 14.67 -1.09 1.87
C ILE A 53 16.14 -1.49 2.07
N GLY A 54 17.09 -0.71 1.51
CA GLY A 54 18.54 -0.91 1.72
C GLY A 54 19.12 -0.17 2.93
N TYR A 55 18.31 0.51 3.74
CA TYR A 55 18.78 1.33 4.85
C TYR A 55 18.78 0.54 6.16
N ALA A 56 19.95 0.19 6.67
CA ALA A 56 20.12 -0.68 7.85
C ALA A 56 19.26 -0.29 9.06
N PRO A 57 19.16 0.98 9.49
CA PRO A 57 18.32 1.33 10.64
C PRO A 57 16.83 0.98 10.47
N TRP A 58 16.32 0.99 9.23
CA TRP A 58 14.95 0.61 8.91
C TRP A 58 14.80 -0.91 8.85
N THR A 59 15.66 -1.58 8.10
CA THR A 59 15.62 -3.04 7.92
C THR A 59 15.89 -3.79 9.21
N ASP A 60 16.86 -3.38 10.02
CA ASP A 60 17.19 -3.99 11.31
C ASP A 60 16.03 -3.88 12.31
N LYS A 61 15.34 -2.72 12.29
CA LYS A 61 14.14 -2.54 13.11
C LYS A 61 13.01 -3.47 12.69
N LEU A 62 12.79 -3.61 11.37
CA LEU A 62 11.79 -4.52 10.82
C LEU A 62 12.12 -5.98 11.17
N HIS A 63 13.34 -6.44 10.89
CA HIS A 63 13.79 -7.80 11.21
C HIS A 63 13.68 -8.12 12.71
N THR A 64 14.06 -7.17 13.55
CA THR A 64 13.93 -7.31 15.00
C THR A 64 12.47 -7.46 15.42
N THR A 65 11.57 -6.70 14.79
CA THR A 65 10.13 -6.78 15.06
C THR A 65 9.57 -8.14 14.64
N ILE A 66 9.88 -8.59 13.43
CA ILE A 66 9.44 -9.90 12.91
C ILE A 66 9.85 -11.03 13.87
N ARG A 67 11.11 -11.00 14.32
CA ARG A 67 11.67 -12.03 15.20
C ARG A 67 11.04 -12.03 16.59
N LYS A 68 10.84 -10.84 17.18
CA LYS A 68 10.35 -10.70 18.56
C LYS A 68 8.83 -10.70 18.68
N ARG A 69 8.14 -10.25 17.64
CA ARG A 69 6.69 -10.06 17.61
C ARG A 69 6.13 -10.51 16.25
N PRO A 70 6.16 -11.81 15.96
CA PRO A 70 5.62 -12.35 14.70
C PRO A 70 4.10 -12.12 14.55
N ASP A 71 3.38 -11.93 15.64
CA ASP A 71 1.99 -11.54 15.67
C ASP A 71 1.75 -10.16 15.00
N LEU A 72 2.64 -9.19 15.27
CA LEU A 72 2.58 -7.86 14.64
C LEU A 72 2.94 -7.95 13.14
N ALA A 73 3.93 -8.78 12.79
CA ALA A 73 4.33 -8.96 11.40
C ALA A 73 3.15 -9.40 10.52
N LYS A 74 2.33 -10.35 11.00
CA LYS A 74 1.13 -10.84 10.29
C LYS A 74 0.05 -9.77 10.07
N ARG A 75 0.10 -8.69 10.84
CA ARG A 75 -0.83 -7.55 10.76
C ARG A 75 -0.26 -6.36 9.99
N MET A 76 0.98 -6.47 9.47
CA MET A 76 1.61 -5.46 8.63
C MET A 76 1.49 -5.79 7.15
N THR A 77 1.22 -4.77 6.36
CA THR A 77 1.37 -4.77 4.90
C THR A 77 2.37 -3.69 4.52
N ILE A 78 3.40 -4.04 3.77
CA ILE A 78 4.38 -3.07 3.26
C ILE A 78 3.99 -2.74 1.82
N GLU A 79 3.81 -1.45 1.56
CA GLU A 79 3.45 -0.91 0.25
C GLU A 79 4.70 -0.33 -0.42
N ILE A 80 4.98 -0.78 -1.63
CA ILE A 80 6.10 -0.30 -2.45
C ILE A 80 5.53 0.17 -3.77
N SER A 81 5.81 1.42 -4.15
CA SER A 81 5.31 1.94 -5.42
C SER A 81 5.97 1.24 -6.61
N GLU A 82 5.22 1.12 -7.72
CA GLU A 82 5.73 0.58 -8.98
C GLU A 82 7.04 1.27 -9.39
N THR A 83 7.09 2.59 -9.31
CA THR A 83 8.29 3.38 -9.62
C THR A 83 9.48 3.00 -8.75
N SER A 84 9.26 2.77 -7.45
CA SER A 84 10.32 2.34 -6.53
C SER A 84 10.86 0.96 -6.89
N VAL A 85 9.97 0.01 -7.22
CA VAL A 85 10.37 -1.33 -7.66
C VAL A 85 11.21 -1.27 -8.94
N MET A 86 10.80 -0.45 -9.90
CA MET A 86 11.50 -0.31 -11.18
C MET A 86 12.87 0.37 -11.06
N GLN A 87 13.07 1.22 -10.05
CA GLN A 87 14.38 1.83 -9.78
C GLN A 87 15.40 0.83 -9.25
N LEU A 88 14.99 -0.13 -8.43
CA LEU A 88 15.86 -1.09 -7.74
C LEU A 88 15.22 -2.49 -7.72
N PRO A 89 14.95 -3.10 -8.89
CA PRO A 89 14.13 -4.32 -9.00
C PRO A 89 14.74 -5.52 -8.25
N GLU A 90 16.04 -5.71 -8.31
CA GLU A 90 16.72 -6.81 -7.63
C GLU A 90 16.66 -6.68 -6.11
N ILE A 91 16.82 -5.46 -5.58
CA ILE A 91 16.72 -5.18 -4.15
C ILE A 91 15.29 -5.39 -3.68
N ALA A 92 14.31 -4.88 -4.42
CA ALA A 92 12.90 -5.05 -4.10
C ALA A 92 12.50 -6.53 -4.14
N SER A 93 12.91 -7.28 -5.17
CA SER A 93 12.62 -8.71 -5.31
C SER A 93 13.20 -9.51 -4.15
N ARG A 94 14.47 -9.32 -3.85
CA ARG A 94 15.12 -10.02 -2.72
C ARG A 94 14.42 -9.70 -1.39
N PHE A 95 14.16 -8.43 -1.13
CA PHE A 95 13.50 -7.99 0.09
C PHE A 95 12.09 -8.58 0.26
N VAL A 96 11.27 -8.52 -0.80
CA VAL A 96 9.91 -9.06 -0.77
C VAL A 96 9.95 -10.58 -0.56
N ASN A 97 10.78 -11.30 -1.32
CA ASN A 97 10.86 -12.76 -1.25
C ASN A 97 11.41 -13.26 0.09
N ASP A 98 12.38 -12.55 0.68
CA ASP A 98 12.96 -12.90 1.99
C ASP A 98 11.96 -12.74 3.14
N LEU A 99 11.01 -11.81 3.03
CA LEU A 99 10.11 -11.46 4.12
C LEU A 99 8.67 -11.96 3.96
N SER A 100 8.23 -12.28 2.74
CA SER A 100 6.88 -12.84 2.50
C SER A 100 6.63 -14.11 3.30
N GLY A 101 7.62 -15.00 3.39
CA GLY A 101 7.54 -16.23 4.19
C GLY A 101 7.54 -16.02 5.72
N LYS A 102 7.77 -14.78 6.18
CA LYS A 102 7.84 -14.42 7.61
C LYS A 102 6.56 -13.75 8.13
N GLY A 103 5.49 -13.79 7.34
CA GLY A 103 4.16 -13.32 7.71
C GLY A 103 3.82 -11.89 7.29
N ILE A 104 4.78 -11.12 6.79
CA ILE A 104 4.51 -9.79 6.22
C ILE A 104 3.85 -9.93 4.85
N ARG A 105 2.86 -9.11 4.60
CA ARG A 105 2.24 -8.98 3.27
C ARG A 105 2.88 -7.83 2.52
N PHE A 106 3.03 -8.01 1.21
CA PHE A 106 3.54 -6.99 0.32
C PHE A 106 2.51 -6.58 -0.71
N LEU A 107 2.44 -5.29 -0.95
CA LEU A 107 1.53 -4.65 -1.87
C LEU A 107 2.31 -3.76 -2.83
N LEU A 108 2.06 -3.94 -4.12
CA LEU A 108 2.54 -3.04 -5.15
C LEU A 108 1.56 -1.88 -5.31
N ASP A 109 2.03 -0.66 -5.06
CA ASP A 109 1.20 0.54 -5.15
C ASP A 109 1.40 1.29 -6.49
N ASP A 110 0.42 2.09 -6.86
CA ASP A 110 0.38 2.90 -8.09
C ASP A 110 0.62 2.09 -9.38
N PHE A 111 0.10 0.86 -9.45
CA PHE A 111 0.28 -0.01 -10.61
C PHE A 111 -0.36 0.56 -11.87
N GLY A 112 0.44 0.63 -12.94
CA GLY A 112 0.09 1.26 -14.21
C GLY A 112 0.53 2.72 -14.31
N ALA A 113 1.16 3.28 -13.27
CA ALA A 113 1.75 4.62 -13.31
C ALA A 113 3.03 4.69 -14.15
N GLY A 114 3.75 3.58 -14.24
CA GLY A 114 5.03 3.45 -14.91
C GLY A 114 5.03 2.46 -16.08
N MET A 115 6.20 2.10 -16.50
CA MET A 115 6.44 1.09 -17.56
C MET A 115 6.88 -0.23 -16.89
N SER A 116 6.02 -0.83 -16.09
CA SER A 116 6.33 -2.13 -15.49
C SER A 116 6.49 -3.22 -16.53
N SER A 117 7.57 -3.94 -16.44
CA SER A 117 7.68 -5.24 -17.09
C SER A 117 6.81 -6.24 -16.32
N PHE A 118 5.84 -6.87 -16.99
CA PHE A 118 5.06 -7.98 -16.42
C PHE A 118 5.94 -9.11 -15.87
N GLN A 119 7.17 -9.24 -16.41
CA GLN A 119 8.17 -10.18 -15.94
C GLN A 119 8.60 -9.89 -14.51
N ASN A 120 8.88 -8.63 -14.17
CA ASN A 120 9.27 -8.25 -12.82
C ASN A 120 8.15 -8.51 -11.81
N LEU A 121 6.89 -8.29 -12.20
CA LEU A 121 5.74 -8.58 -11.32
C LEU A 121 5.59 -10.06 -11.01
N ARG A 122 5.85 -10.93 -11.99
CA ARG A 122 5.75 -12.37 -11.80
C ARG A 122 6.77 -12.90 -10.80
N ASP A 123 7.97 -12.33 -10.82
CA ASP A 123 9.12 -12.86 -10.08
C ASP A 123 9.27 -12.24 -8.68
N ILE A 124 8.50 -11.17 -8.39
CA ILE A 124 8.44 -10.55 -7.07
C ILE A 124 7.16 -11.01 -6.35
N GLY A 125 7.30 -11.57 -5.15
CA GLY A 125 6.23 -12.19 -4.38
C GLY A 125 5.21 -11.22 -3.77
N PHE A 126 4.71 -10.26 -4.53
CA PHE A 126 3.58 -9.42 -4.11
C PHE A 126 2.31 -10.25 -3.97
N SER A 127 1.55 -10.00 -2.92
CA SER A 127 0.25 -10.65 -2.68
C SER A 127 -0.93 -9.76 -3.07
N MET A 128 -0.67 -8.47 -3.24
CA MET A 128 -1.70 -7.46 -3.53
C MET A 128 -1.15 -6.39 -4.49
N ILE A 129 -2.06 -5.83 -5.30
CA ILE A 129 -1.78 -4.72 -6.22
C ILE A 129 -2.85 -3.64 -6.04
N LYS A 130 -2.43 -2.39 -5.86
CA LYS A 130 -3.29 -1.21 -6.00
C LYS A 130 -3.17 -0.64 -7.40
N ILE A 131 -4.29 -0.55 -8.09
CA ILE A 131 -4.38 0.10 -9.40
C ILE A 131 -4.27 1.61 -9.21
N ASP A 132 -3.41 2.25 -9.99
CA ASP A 132 -3.26 3.72 -9.97
C ASP A 132 -4.62 4.40 -10.19
N GLY A 133 -4.92 5.40 -9.38
CA GLY A 133 -6.18 6.12 -9.37
C GLY A 133 -6.54 6.82 -10.69
N ARG A 134 -5.59 7.01 -11.61
CA ARG A 134 -5.86 7.52 -12.97
C ARG A 134 -6.76 6.59 -13.77
N TYR A 135 -6.72 5.29 -13.49
CA TYR A 135 -7.56 4.30 -14.16
C TYR A 135 -8.90 4.09 -13.46
N SER A 136 -8.98 4.32 -12.16
CA SER A 136 -10.20 4.12 -11.36
C SER A 136 -11.12 5.33 -11.33
N ALA A 137 -10.56 6.54 -11.40
CA ALA A 137 -11.35 7.77 -11.36
C ALA A 137 -12.19 7.93 -12.65
N ASN A 138 -13.48 8.24 -12.47
CA ASN A 138 -14.48 8.40 -13.53
C ASN A 138 -14.60 7.17 -14.45
N ILE A 139 -14.31 5.98 -13.93
CA ILE A 139 -14.27 4.73 -14.71
C ILE A 139 -15.63 4.36 -15.28
N ALA A 140 -16.73 4.71 -14.60
CA ALA A 140 -18.09 4.39 -15.05
C ALA A 140 -18.39 4.92 -16.47
N THR A 141 -17.74 6.02 -16.88
CA THR A 141 -17.94 6.66 -18.18
C THR A 141 -16.74 6.55 -19.12
N ASN A 142 -15.58 6.06 -18.64
CA ASN A 142 -14.35 6.00 -19.41
C ASN A 142 -14.07 4.59 -19.97
N GLN A 143 -14.57 4.34 -21.20
CA GLN A 143 -14.42 3.02 -21.84
C GLN A 143 -12.94 2.59 -22.03
N LYS A 144 -12.00 3.52 -22.25
CA LYS A 144 -10.59 3.19 -22.39
C LYS A 144 -10.03 2.66 -21.06
N ASN A 145 -10.29 3.36 -19.96
CA ASN A 145 -9.89 2.90 -18.65
C ASN A 145 -10.58 1.59 -18.25
N GLN A 146 -11.84 1.41 -18.66
CA GLN A 146 -12.57 0.15 -18.43
C GLN A 146 -11.85 -1.06 -19.05
N ALA A 147 -11.36 -0.94 -20.29
CA ALA A 147 -10.61 -2.01 -20.94
C ALA A 147 -9.29 -2.30 -20.22
N VAL A 148 -8.55 -1.25 -19.84
CA VAL A 148 -7.28 -1.38 -19.09
C VAL A 148 -7.49 -2.06 -17.73
N VAL A 149 -8.47 -1.60 -16.94
CA VAL A 149 -8.74 -2.18 -15.61
C VAL A 149 -9.17 -3.65 -15.72
N ARG A 150 -10.01 -4.02 -16.70
CA ARG A 150 -10.36 -5.43 -16.92
C ARG A 150 -9.13 -6.30 -17.22
N SER A 151 -8.20 -5.79 -18.02
CA SER A 151 -6.95 -6.50 -18.33
C SER A 151 -6.07 -6.66 -17.09
N MET A 152 -5.94 -5.60 -16.25
CA MET A 152 -5.21 -5.65 -14.99
C MET A 152 -5.83 -6.67 -14.02
N VAL A 153 -7.16 -6.69 -13.89
CA VAL A 153 -7.87 -7.64 -13.02
C VAL A 153 -7.68 -9.08 -13.50
N ALA A 154 -7.78 -9.33 -14.81
CA ALA A 154 -7.53 -10.66 -15.37
C ALA A 154 -6.10 -11.15 -15.07
N MET A 155 -5.12 -10.27 -15.23
CA MET A 155 -3.72 -10.55 -14.88
C MET A 155 -3.56 -10.86 -13.38
N GLY A 156 -4.10 -10.00 -12.52
CA GLY A 156 -4.01 -10.17 -11.06
C GLY A 156 -4.60 -11.51 -10.60
N ARG A 157 -5.74 -11.90 -11.16
CA ARG A 157 -6.36 -13.21 -10.91
C ARG A 157 -5.47 -14.37 -11.34
N PHE A 158 -4.89 -14.29 -12.55
CA PHE A 158 -3.97 -15.32 -13.03
C PHE A 158 -2.75 -15.47 -12.12
N MET A 159 -2.22 -14.35 -11.61
CA MET A 159 -1.09 -14.31 -10.69
C MET A 159 -1.48 -14.57 -9.22
N LYS A 160 -2.76 -14.80 -8.93
CA LYS A 160 -3.32 -15.00 -7.57
C LYS A 160 -3.04 -13.81 -6.62
N MET A 161 -3.00 -12.61 -7.17
CA MET A 161 -2.84 -11.36 -6.43
C MET A 161 -4.20 -10.71 -6.19
N ARG A 162 -4.40 -10.15 -5.00
CA ARG A 162 -5.60 -9.35 -4.72
C ARG A 162 -5.47 -7.98 -5.37
N MET A 163 -6.54 -7.56 -6.03
CA MET A 163 -6.58 -6.29 -6.78
C MET A 163 -7.41 -5.25 -6.03
N ILE A 164 -6.84 -4.07 -5.86
CA ILE A 164 -7.44 -2.96 -5.11
C ILE A 164 -7.54 -1.76 -6.04
N ALA A 165 -8.72 -1.15 -6.16
CA ALA A 165 -8.89 0.12 -6.85
C ALA A 165 -8.66 1.29 -5.90
N THR A 166 -7.89 2.30 -6.34
CA THR A 166 -7.66 3.53 -5.56
C THR A 166 -8.44 4.71 -6.15
N ARG A 167 -8.57 5.81 -5.39
CA ARG A 167 -9.30 7.03 -5.76
C ARG A 167 -10.75 6.79 -6.19
N VAL A 168 -11.42 5.86 -5.51
CA VAL A 168 -12.87 5.65 -5.70
C VAL A 168 -13.60 6.72 -4.92
N GLU A 169 -14.15 7.70 -5.62
CA GLU A 169 -14.79 8.88 -5.03
C GLU A 169 -16.29 8.93 -5.29
N GLN A 170 -16.78 8.17 -6.30
CA GLN A 170 -18.18 8.16 -6.72
C GLN A 170 -18.78 6.75 -6.67
N GLU A 171 -20.06 6.66 -6.27
CA GLU A 171 -20.76 5.39 -6.22
C GLU A 171 -20.84 4.68 -7.58
N ASN A 172 -21.01 5.41 -8.68
CA ASN A 172 -21.10 4.82 -10.00
C ASN A 172 -19.79 4.14 -10.39
N ASP A 173 -18.65 4.74 -10.05
CA ASP A 173 -17.32 4.14 -10.26
C ASP A 173 -17.19 2.87 -9.41
N MET A 174 -17.57 2.94 -8.13
CA MET A 174 -17.52 1.80 -7.23
C MET A 174 -18.38 0.64 -7.75
N ARG A 175 -19.62 0.90 -8.18
CA ARG A 175 -20.51 -0.13 -8.73
C ARG A 175 -19.95 -0.77 -10.00
N TRP A 176 -19.30 0.00 -10.86
CA TRP A 176 -18.66 -0.53 -12.05
C TRP A 176 -17.46 -1.41 -11.70
N LEU A 177 -16.57 -0.93 -10.81
CA LEU A 177 -15.38 -1.62 -10.34
C LEU A 177 -15.74 -2.93 -9.62
N GLN A 178 -16.79 -2.93 -8.80
CA GLN A 178 -17.28 -4.11 -8.09
C GLN A 178 -17.69 -5.24 -9.07
N LYS A 179 -18.38 -4.89 -10.17
CA LYS A 179 -18.77 -5.85 -11.21
C LYS A 179 -17.58 -6.45 -11.96
N THR A 180 -16.42 -5.81 -11.92
CA THR A 180 -15.19 -6.29 -12.58
C THR A 180 -14.48 -7.36 -11.77
N GLY A 181 -14.82 -7.52 -10.48
CA GLY A 181 -14.25 -8.53 -9.61
C GLY A 181 -12.93 -8.10 -8.96
N LEU A 182 -12.84 -6.83 -8.65
CA LEU A 182 -11.82 -6.29 -7.73
C LEU A 182 -12.11 -6.75 -6.30
N ASP A 183 -11.06 -6.95 -5.52
CA ASP A 183 -11.14 -7.49 -4.16
C ASP A 183 -11.39 -6.43 -3.09
N ALA A 184 -10.95 -5.18 -3.34
CA ALA A 184 -11.10 -4.08 -2.39
C ALA A 184 -11.07 -2.71 -3.10
N PHE A 185 -11.51 -1.70 -2.36
CA PHE A 185 -11.63 -0.32 -2.85
C PHE A 185 -11.09 0.65 -1.81
N GLN A 186 -10.42 1.69 -2.27
CA GLN A 186 -9.90 2.78 -1.44
C GLN A 186 -10.24 4.11 -2.10
N GLY A 187 -10.73 5.07 -1.33
CA GLY A 187 -11.02 6.42 -1.81
C GLY A 187 -11.92 7.21 -0.85
N HIS A 188 -12.19 8.46 -1.20
CA HIS A 188 -12.98 9.37 -0.36
C HIS A 188 -14.43 8.90 -0.18
N LEU A 189 -14.93 8.04 -1.04
CA LEU A 189 -16.27 7.42 -0.88
C LEU A 189 -16.37 6.62 0.44
N PHE A 190 -15.26 6.02 0.90
CA PHE A 190 -15.22 5.19 2.10
C PHE A 190 -14.72 5.93 3.33
N GLY A 191 -13.93 6.99 3.13
CA GLY A 191 -13.40 7.81 4.21
C GLY A 191 -12.27 8.71 3.74
N ILE A 192 -12.19 9.87 4.37
CA ILE A 192 -11.09 10.82 4.15
C ILE A 192 -9.92 10.53 5.12
N PRO A 193 -8.68 10.80 4.72
CA PRO A 193 -7.54 10.68 5.63
C PRO A 193 -7.72 11.52 6.89
N THR A 194 -7.46 10.94 8.05
CA THR A 194 -7.60 11.60 9.35
C THR A 194 -6.41 11.30 10.26
N LEU A 195 -6.09 12.25 11.16
CA LEU A 195 -5.10 12.04 12.21
C LEU A 195 -5.70 11.31 13.43
N ASN A 196 -7.04 11.29 13.55
CA ASN A 196 -7.77 10.67 14.63
C ASN A 196 -8.72 9.60 14.07
N PRO A 197 -8.22 8.44 13.66
CA PRO A 197 -9.07 7.37 13.16
C PRO A 197 -9.89 6.75 14.30
N ASN A 198 -11.11 6.31 13.99
CA ASN A 198 -12.06 5.76 14.98
C ASN A 198 -11.50 4.58 15.79
N TRP A 199 -10.67 3.74 15.16
CA TRP A 199 -10.02 2.63 15.86
C TRP A 199 -9.00 3.09 16.93
N ALA A 200 -8.52 4.34 16.90
CA ALA A 200 -7.61 4.89 17.92
C ALA A 200 -8.33 5.28 19.22
N SER A 201 -9.64 5.52 19.16
CA SER A 201 -10.47 5.89 20.32
C SER A 201 -11.12 4.69 21.04
N GLY A 202 -10.89 3.45 20.57
CA GLY A 202 -11.51 2.25 21.14
C GLY A 202 -12.99 2.10 20.80
N ASP A 203 -13.54 2.98 20.01
CA ASP A 203 -14.93 2.91 19.57
C ASP A 203 -15.06 2.00 18.33
N HIS A 204 -15.34 0.74 18.57
CA HIS A 204 -15.54 -0.28 17.53
C HIS A 204 -16.90 -0.22 16.83
N SER A 205 -17.70 0.85 17.06
CA SER A 205 -19.06 0.96 16.53
C SER A 205 -19.16 1.26 15.04
N ALA A 206 -18.05 1.58 14.36
CA ALA A 206 -18.02 1.81 12.92
C ALA A 206 -17.31 0.67 12.17
N GLN A 207 -17.93 -0.51 12.12
CA GLN A 207 -17.58 -1.48 11.09
C GLN A 207 -18.04 -0.93 9.73
N PRO A 208 -17.21 -0.93 8.67
CA PRO A 208 -17.69 -0.63 7.34
C PRO A 208 -18.75 -1.67 6.97
N LYS A 209 -19.91 -1.20 6.55
CA LYS A 209 -20.96 -2.08 5.99
C LYS A 209 -20.33 -2.89 4.85
N GLN A 210 -20.43 -4.19 4.97
CA GLN A 210 -20.01 -5.18 3.97
C GLN A 210 -20.72 -4.96 2.63
#